data_82bd75424b0c7829603a72c157228463
#
_entry.id   82bd75424b0c7829603a72c157228463
#
_cell.length_a   1.000
_cell.length_b   1.000
_cell.length_c   1.000
_cell.angle_alpha   90.00
_cell.angle_beta   90.00
_cell.angle_gamma   90.00
#
_symmetry.space_group_name_H-M   'P 1'
#
loop_
_entity.id
_entity.type
_entity.pdbx_description
1 polymer ?
#
loop_
_entity_poly.entity_id
_entity_poly.type
_entity_poly.pdbx_seq_one_letter_code
_entity_poly.pdbx_strand_id
1 'polypeptide(L)'
;MEKVEEGVTIAGKGAEGDVRGSFSKYADLTERAIHVQKTIIRKLSDRESCVIIGRSADYILKEHKPILRIFIYSPDEVRIKNVMESHNLSEDDAKLFIMEKDKRYHKRHMAL
;
A
#
# COMPACT_ATOMS: atom_id res chain seq x y z
N MET A 1 7.03 9.41 1.68
CA MET A 1 6.30 8.13 1.74
C MET A 1 5.31 7.91 0.60
N GLU A 2 4.67 8.95 0.10
CA GLU A 2 3.81 8.85 -1.10
C GLU A 2 4.57 8.45 -2.37
N LYS A 3 5.82 8.83 -2.51
CA LYS A 3 6.65 8.53 -3.69
C LYS A 3 6.94 7.03 -3.92
N VAL A 4 6.80 6.19 -2.92
CA VAL A 4 7.02 4.74 -3.09
C VAL A 4 5.80 4.06 -3.72
N GLU A 5 4.61 4.61 -3.57
CA GLU A 5 3.42 4.12 -4.28
C GLU A 5 3.42 4.54 -5.75
N GLU A 6 3.92 5.73 -6.06
CA GLU A 6 4.05 6.20 -7.45
C GLU A 6 5.19 5.51 -8.20
N GLY A 7 6.24 5.08 -7.50
CA GLY A 7 7.37 4.37 -8.11
C GLY A 7 7.05 2.97 -8.66
N VAL A 8 5.89 2.42 -8.34
CA VAL A 8 5.43 1.13 -8.89
C VAL A 8 4.57 1.31 -10.14
N THR A 9 4.18 2.53 -10.46
CA THR A 9 3.51 2.85 -11.71
C THR A 9 4.56 3.18 -12.77
N ILE A 10 5.38 2.21 -13.12
CA ILE A 10 6.23 2.32 -14.29
C ILE A 10 5.34 2.01 -15.49
N ALA A 11 4.81 3.04 -16.08
CA ALA A 11 4.29 2.98 -17.42
C ALA A 11 5.46 2.74 -18.37
N GLY A 12 5.83 1.50 -18.58
CA GLY A 12 6.72 1.12 -19.66
C GLY A 12 6.03 1.36 -20.99
N LYS A 13 6.27 2.51 -21.61
CA LYS A 13 6.02 2.67 -23.03
C LYS A 13 7.11 1.93 -23.78
N GLY A 14 6.71 0.88 -24.49
CA GLY A 14 7.45 0.36 -25.61
C GLY A 14 8.14 -0.98 -25.37
N ALA A 15 7.49 -1.98 -25.82
CA ALA A 15 7.98 -3.06 -26.68
C ALA A 15 6.90 -4.15 -26.73
N GLU A 16 6.37 -4.37 -27.87
CA GLU A 16 5.63 -5.59 -28.21
C GLU A 16 6.62 -6.75 -28.13
N GLY A 17 6.78 -7.28 -26.94
CA GLY A 17 7.62 -8.44 -26.70
C GLY A 17 7.09 -9.18 -25.50
N ASP A 18 6.67 -10.41 -25.73
CA ASP A 18 6.30 -11.44 -24.78
C ASP A 18 5.63 -10.95 -23.48
N VAL A 19 4.32 -10.77 -23.56
CA VAL A 19 3.47 -10.38 -22.43
C VAL A 19 3.66 -11.29 -21.20
N ARG A 20 3.97 -12.56 -21.40
CA ARG A 20 4.21 -13.52 -20.31
C ARG A 20 5.51 -13.21 -19.55
N GLY A 21 6.58 -12.90 -20.25
CA GLY A 21 7.85 -12.52 -19.64
C GLY A 21 7.76 -11.20 -18.91
N SER A 22 6.95 -10.28 -19.40
CA SER A 22 6.70 -9.00 -18.75
C SER A 22 5.95 -9.15 -17.42
N PHE A 23 4.90 -9.95 -17.38
CA PHE A 23 4.15 -10.22 -16.13
C PHE A 23 5.00 -10.89 -15.05
N SER A 24 5.83 -11.85 -15.43
CA SER A 24 6.76 -12.52 -14.53
C SER A 24 7.78 -11.53 -13.92
N LYS A 25 8.30 -10.63 -14.73
CA LYS A 25 9.26 -9.62 -14.32
C LYS A 25 8.65 -8.60 -13.33
N TYR A 26 7.42 -8.18 -13.59
CA TYR A 26 6.70 -7.27 -12.68
C TYR A 26 6.34 -7.94 -11.35
N ALA A 27 5.95 -9.21 -11.36
CA ALA A 27 5.69 -9.98 -10.15
C ALA A 27 6.97 -10.11 -9.30
N ASP A 28 8.12 -10.37 -9.91
CA ASP A 28 9.41 -10.44 -9.22
C ASP A 28 9.81 -9.10 -8.61
N LEU A 29 9.62 -8.00 -9.33
CA LEU A 29 9.89 -6.65 -8.80
C LEU A 29 8.98 -6.31 -7.61
N THR A 30 7.72 -6.69 -7.66
CA THR A 30 6.76 -6.48 -6.56
C THR A 30 7.18 -7.27 -5.32
N GLU A 31 7.54 -8.53 -5.47
CA GLU A 31 8.04 -9.35 -4.36
C GLU A 31 9.31 -8.77 -3.74
N ARG A 32 10.24 -8.32 -4.56
CA ARG A 32 11.46 -7.66 -4.07
C ARG A 32 11.16 -6.39 -3.29
N ALA A 33 10.25 -5.55 -3.79
CA ALA A 33 9.84 -4.34 -3.11
C ALA A 33 9.21 -4.64 -1.75
N ILE A 34 8.34 -5.63 -1.66
CA ILE A 34 7.74 -6.09 -0.41
C ILE A 34 8.82 -6.61 0.55
N HIS A 35 9.75 -7.40 0.07
CA HIS A 35 10.84 -7.94 0.89
C HIS A 35 11.73 -6.83 1.47
N VAL A 36 12.12 -5.87 0.64
CA VAL A 36 12.91 -4.71 1.07
C VAL A 36 12.16 -3.90 2.12
N GLN A 37 10.87 -3.65 1.91
CA GLN A 37 10.02 -2.94 2.86
C GLN A 37 9.94 -3.66 4.21
N LYS A 38 9.72 -4.96 4.22
CA LYS A 38 9.73 -5.78 5.44
C LYS A 38 11.05 -5.68 6.19
N THR A 39 12.15 -5.76 5.46
CA THR A 39 13.50 -5.68 6.01
C THR A 39 13.76 -4.32 6.66
N ILE A 40 13.39 -3.23 6.00
CA ILE A 40 13.54 -1.88 6.51
C ILE A 40 12.72 -1.69 7.78
N ILE A 41 11.45 -2.08 7.78
CA ILE A 41 10.56 -1.94 8.92
C ILE A 41 11.09 -2.71 10.13
N ARG A 42 11.54 -3.94 9.95
CA ARG A 42 12.14 -4.74 11.02
C ARG A 42 13.41 -4.13 11.57
N LYS A 43 14.31 -3.69 10.72
CA LYS A 43 15.57 -3.04 11.13
C LYS A 43 15.34 -1.75 11.90
N LEU A 44 14.43 -0.90 11.45
CA LEU A 44 14.09 0.34 12.15
C LEU A 44 13.50 0.05 13.54
N SER A 45 12.61 -0.93 13.64
CA SER A 45 11.96 -1.31 14.90
C SER A 45 12.95 -1.91 15.90
N ASP A 46 13.98 -2.60 15.45
CA ASP A 46 15.02 -3.16 16.30
C ASP A 46 16.03 -2.12 16.79
N ARG A 47 16.23 -1.07 16.03
CA ARG A 47 17.28 -0.07 16.30
C ARG A 47 16.83 1.05 17.23
N GLU A 48 15.59 1.49 17.13
CA GLU A 48 15.11 2.69 17.80
C GLU A 48 13.59 2.68 17.98
N SER A 49 13.11 3.51 18.90
CA SER A 49 11.69 3.78 19.02
C SER A 49 11.22 4.58 17.80
N CYS A 50 10.17 4.09 17.15
CA CYS A 50 9.66 4.71 15.93
C CYS A 50 8.15 4.62 15.84
N VAL A 51 7.57 5.50 15.04
CA VAL A 51 6.15 5.46 14.64
C VAL A 51 6.09 5.10 13.17
N ILE A 52 5.36 4.04 12.86
CA ILE A 52 5.21 3.56 11.48
C ILE A 52 3.75 3.71 11.08
N ILE A 53 3.51 4.39 9.96
CA ILE A 53 2.18 4.67 9.45
C ILE A 53 1.91 3.77 8.24
N GLY A 54 0.90 2.90 8.37
CA GLY A 54 0.47 2.02 7.30
C GLY A 54 1.46 0.92 6.95
N ARG A 55 1.56 0.57 5.68
CA ARG A 55 2.49 -0.44 5.10
C ARG A 55 2.35 -1.84 5.68
N SER A 56 1.19 -2.16 6.25
CA SER A 56 0.96 -3.43 6.95
C SER A 56 2.02 -3.74 8.02
N ALA A 57 2.56 -2.69 8.64
CA ALA A 57 3.57 -2.81 9.67
C ALA A 57 3.07 -3.61 10.88
N ASP A 58 1.80 -3.52 11.19
CA ASP A 58 1.14 -4.32 12.22
C ASP A 58 1.30 -5.83 11.98
N TYR A 59 1.17 -6.27 10.74
CA TYR A 59 1.41 -7.66 10.35
C TYR A 59 2.89 -8.01 10.32
N ILE A 60 3.74 -7.16 9.74
CA ILE A 60 5.19 -7.38 9.64
C ILE A 60 5.82 -7.52 11.03
N LEU A 61 5.33 -6.74 11.99
CA LEU A 61 5.82 -6.70 13.36
C LEU A 61 4.94 -7.46 14.35
N LYS A 62 4.11 -8.39 13.89
CA LYS A 62 3.16 -9.10 14.75
C LYS A 62 3.77 -9.80 15.96
N GLU A 63 5.01 -10.24 15.83
CA GLU A 63 5.76 -10.93 16.90
C GLU A 63 6.76 -10.01 17.61
N HIS A 64 6.89 -8.76 17.14
CA HIS A 64 7.80 -7.79 17.75
C HIS A 64 7.23 -7.24 19.07
N LYS A 65 8.08 -7.12 20.08
CA LYS A 65 7.71 -6.58 21.40
C LYS A 65 8.77 -5.58 21.89
N PRO A 66 8.38 -4.49 22.56
CA PRO A 66 7.02 -3.99 22.76
C PRO A 66 6.47 -3.27 21.53
N ILE A 67 5.18 -3.37 21.28
CA ILE A 67 4.50 -2.70 20.18
C ILE A 67 3.12 -2.18 20.61
N LEU A 68 2.79 -0.96 20.20
CA LEU A 68 1.45 -0.41 20.30
C LEU A 68 0.84 -0.34 18.89
N ARG A 69 -0.27 -1.05 18.69
CA ARG A 69 -1.02 -1.03 17.44
C ARG A 69 -2.21 -0.11 17.56
N ILE A 70 -2.30 0.84 16.65
CA ILE A 70 -3.40 1.79 16.59
C ILE A 70 -4.07 1.64 15.22
N PHE A 71 -5.37 1.41 15.22
CA PHE A 71 -6.19 1.38 14.02
C PHE A 71 -7.10 2.60 14.01
N ILE A 72 -6.97 3.41 12.98
CA ILE A 72 -7.78 4.62 12.78
C ILE A 72 -8.79 4.32 11.69
N TYR A 73 -10.06 4.49 11.99
CA TYR A 73 -11.14 4.33 11.03
C TYR A 73 -12.08 5.53 11.05
N SER A 74 -12.83 5.66 9.99
CA SER A 74 -13.83 6.71 9.84
C SER A 74 -15.11 6.10 9.26
N PRO A 75 -16.30 6.59 9.66
CA PRO A 75 -17.55 6.18 9.02
C PRO A 75 -17.52 6.42 7.51
N ASP A 76 -18.21 5.59 6.75
CA ASP A 76 -18.20 5.69 5.28
C ASP A 76 -18.68 7.05 4.78
N GLU A 77 -19.67 7.64 5.43
CA GLU A 77 -20.17 8.98 5.08
C GLU A 77 -19.07 10.05 5.15
N VAL A 78 -18.24 10.00 6.18
CA VAL A 78 -17.10 10.91 6.36
C VAL A 78 -16.01 10.64 5.34
N ARG A 79 -15.72 9.38 5.05
CA ARG A 79 -14.74 8.95 4.04
C ARG A 79 -15.14 9.47 2.66
N ILE A 80 -16.41 9.29 2.28
CA ILE A 80 -16.95 9.75 1.00
C ILE A 80 -16.81 11.27 0.89
N LYS A 81 -17.23 11.99 1.92
CA LYS A 81 -17.12 13.46 1.95
C LYS A 81 -15.67 13.92 1.77
N ASN A 82 -14.75 13.32 2.49
CA ASN A 82 -13.33 13.68 2.42
C ASN A 82 -12.74 13.43 1.02
N VAL A 83 -13.11 12.31 0.39
CA VAL A 83 -12.66 12.00 -0.97
C VAL A 83 -13.27 12.94 -2.00
N MET A 84 -14.55 13.28 -1.87
CA MET A 84 -15.20 14.27 -2.73
C MET A 84 -14.49 15.62 -2.68
N GLU A 85 -14.13 16.08 -1.50
CA GLU A 85 -13.46 17.37 -1.30
C GLU A 85 -12.00 17.34 -1.78
N SER A 86 -11.26 16.30 -1.44
CA SER A 86 -9.82 16.21 -1.74
C SER A 86 -9.51 15.89 -3.21
N HIS A 87 -10.39 15.19 -3.89
CA HIS A 87 -10.22 14.76 -5.28
C HIS A 87 -11.19 15.43 -6.25
N ASN A 88 -12.04 16.31 -5.76
CA ASN A 88 -13.06 17.00 -6.55
C ASN A 88 -13.93 16.02 -7.35
N LEU A 89 -14.45 15.00 -6.68
CA LEU A 89 -15.29 13.96 -7.25
C LEU A 89 -16.75 14.10 -6.84
N SER A 90 -17.65 13.57 -7.68
CA SER A 90 -19.03 13.34 -7.30
C SER A 90 -19.13 12.27 -6.21
N GLU A 91 -20.28 12.16 -5.55
CA GLU A 91 -20.52 11.13 -4.53
C GLU A 91 -20.33 9.72 -5.09
N ASP A 92 -20.89 9.43 -6.27
CA ASP A 92 -20.79 8.13 -6.91
C ASP A 92 -19.34 7.78 -7.30
N ASP A 93 -18.61 8.74 -7.84
CA ASP A 93 -17.20 8.56 -8.18
C ASP A 93 -16.32 8.41 -6.94
N ALA A 94 -16.65 9.12 -5.86
CA ALA A 94 -15.95 8.97 -4.59
C ALA A 94 -16.17 7.57 -3.99
N LYS A 95 -17.37 7.03 -4.06
CA LYS A 95 -17.67 5.64 -3.62
C LYS A 95 -16.88 4.62 -4.40
N LEU A 96 -16.80 4.76 -5.73
CA LEU A 96 -16.00 3.88 -6.58
C LEU A 96 -14.51 3.99 -6.26
N PHE A 97 -14.00 5.20 -6.07
CA PHE A 97 -12.62 5.45 -5.69
C PHE A 97 -12.23 4.75 -4.38
N ILE A 98 -13.07 4.88 -3.37
CA ILE A 98 -12.85 4.24 -2.06
C ILE A 98 -12.87 2.72 -2.19
N MET A 99 -13.85 2.17 -2.92
CA MET A 99 -13.97 0.73 -3.13
C MET A 99 -12.74 0.15 -3.83
N GLU A 100 -12.24 0.81 -4.87
CA GLU A 100 -11.04 0.37 -5.58
C GLU A 100 -9.77 0.49 -4.72
N LYS A 101 -9.66 1.55 -3.94
CA LYS A 101 -8.54 1.76 -3.04
C LYS A 101 -8.51 0.71 -1.92
N ASP A 102 -9.64 0.40 -1.34
CA ASP A 102 -9.78 -0.63 -0.31
C ASP A 102 -9.46 -2.02 -0.86
N LYS A 103 -9.87 -2.33 -2.08
CA LYS A 103 -9.51 -3.59 -2.76
C LYS A 103 -8.00 -3.71 -2.97
N ARG A 104 -7.35 -2.64 -3.43
CA ARG A 104 -5.89 -2.64 -3.62
C ARG A 104 -5.14 -2.81 -2.30
N TYR A 105 -5.60 -2.13 -1.27
CA TYR A 105 -5.04 -2.27 0.08
C TYR A 105 -5.15 -3.71 0.59
N HIS A 106 -6.33 -4.30 0.49
CA HIS A 106 -6.58 -5.68 0.89
C HIS A 106 -5.69 -6.66 0.13
N LYS A 107 -5.59 -6.50 -1.19
CA LYS A 107 -4.75 -7.35 -2.04
C LYS A 107 -3.27 -7.29 -1.64
N ARG A 108 -2.75 -6.10 -1.36
CA ARG A 108 -1.37 -5.93 -0.88
C ARG A 108 -1.14 -6.57 0.48
N HIS A 109 -2.09 -6.39 1.39
CA HIS A 109 -2.02 -6.98 2.72
C HIS A 109 -2.01 -8.52 2.67
N MET A 110 -2.82 -9.10 1.82
CA MET A 110 -2.87 -10.56 1.63
C MET A 110 -1.64 -11.13 0.92
N ALA A 111 -0.87 -10.30 0.23
CA ALA A 111 0.40 -10.71 -0.41
C ALA A 111 1.58 -10.81 0.56
N LEU A 112 1.42 -10.38 1.79
CA LEU A 112 2.45 -10.47 2.83
C LEU A 112 2.53 -11.88 3.41
#